data_996a10a3ad3644ee207ed57cc344ac09
#
_entry.id   996a10a3ad3644ee207ed57cc344ac09
#
_cell.length_a   1.000
_cell.length_b   1.000
_cell.length_c   1.000
_cell.angle_alpha   90.00
_cell.angle_beta   90.00
_cell.angle_gamma   90.00
#
_symmetry.space_group_name_H-M   'P 1'
#
loop_
_entity.id
_entity.type
_entity.pdbx_description
1 polymer ?
#
loop_
_entity_poly.entity_id
_entity_poly.type
_entity_poly.pdbx_seq_one_letter_code
_entity_poly.pdbx_strand_id
1 'polypeptide(L)' 'MNLMTVPEGKECIIARIETDDEELNSFLFSLGCYSGEPITVVSRRKRSCTVSIKDGRYNIDSQLASAIIVNP' A
#
# COMPACT_ATOMS: atom_id res chain seq x y z
N MET A 1 -4.29 0.90 10.73
CA MET A 1 -3.37 1.88 10.14
C MET A 1 -3.22 1.56 8.65
N ASN A 2 -3.19 2.56 7.81
CA ASN A 2 -3.05 2.38 6.38
C ASN A 2 -1.83 3.16 5.86
N LEU A 3 -1.55 3.04 4.55
CA LEU A 3 -0.34 3.65 3.98
C LEU A 3 -0.35 5.18 3.97
N MET A 4 -1.51 5.79 4.17
CA MET A 4 -1.57 7.25 4.25
C MET A 4 -1.17 7.78 5.63
N THR A 5 -0.99 6.89 6.61
CA THR A 5 -0.72 7.29 7.99
C THR A 5 0.61 6.78 8.55
N VAL A 6 1.34 5.96 7.79
CA VAL A 6 2.63 5.45 8.25
C VAL A 6 3.76 6.41 7.87
N PRO A 7 4.87 6.43 8.63
CA PRO A 7 6.01 7.28 8.27
C PRO A 7 6.68 6.83 6.97
N GLU A 8 7.18 7.80 6.22
CA GLU A 8 8.00 7.49 5.05
C GLU A 8 9.27 6.75 5.49
N GLY A 9 9.68 5.81 4.66
CA GLY A 9 10.91 5.05 4.90
C GLY A 9 10.78 3.87 5.84
N LYS A 10 9.64 3.70 6.50
CA LYS A 10 9.43 2.60 7.43
C LYS A 10 8.80 1.41 6.73
N GLU A 11 9.43 0.26 6.82
CA GLU A 11 8.86 -0.97 6.30
C GLU A 11 7.75 -1.46 7.22
N CYS A 12 6.59 -1.75 6.65
CA CYS A 12 5.44 -2.29 7.35
C CYS A 12 5.01 -3.59 6.71
N ILE A 13 4.24 -4.39 7.44
CA ILE A 13 3.71 -5.64 6.91
C ILE A 13 2.23 -5.43 6.58
N ILE A 14 1.83 -5.82 5.38
CA ILE A 14 0.43 -5.72 4.97
C ILE A 14 -0.40 -6.70 5.78
N ALA A 15 -1.42 -6.19 6.46
CA ALA A 15 -2.35 -7.03 7.20
C ALA A 15 -3.48 -7.53 6.30
N ARG A 16 -4.05 -6.63 5.50
CA ARG A 16 -5.16 -6.97 4.61
C ARG A 16 -5.41 -5.82 3.64
N ILE A 17 -6.18 -6.10 2.61
CA ILE A 17 -6.72 -5.06 1.73
C ILE A 17 -8.18 -4.88 2.12
N GLU A 18 -8.57 -3.65 2.44
CA GLU A 18 -9.90 -3.35 2.94
C GLU A 18 -10.65 -2.53 1.91
N THR A 19 -11.41 -3.22 1.06
CA THR A 19 -12.18 -2.59 0.00
C THR A 19 -13.30 -3.52 -0.45
N ASP A 20 -14.40 -2.94 -0.90
CA ASP A 20 -15.50 -3.66 -1.56
C ASP A 20 -15.31 -3.74 -3.07
N ASP A 21 -14.32 -3.02 -3.58
CA ASP A 21 -14.08 -2.92 -5.02
C ASP A 21 -13.15 -4.05 -5.46
N GLU A 22 -13.71 -5.01 -6.18
CA GLU A 22 -12.94 -6.18 -6.63
C GLU A 22 -11.85 -5.81 -7.64
N GLU A 23 -12.10 -4.79 -8.47
CA GLU A 23 -11.09 -4.34 -9.43
C GLU A 23 -9.90 -3.73 -8.71
N LEU A 24 -10.16 -2.92 -7.69
CA LEU A 24 -9.12 -2.31 -6.88
C LEU A 24 -8.31 -3.39 -6.16
N ASN A 25 -9.00 -4.36 -5.59
CA ASN A 25 -8.35 -5.46 -4.89
C ASN A 25 -7.47 -6.28 -5.85
N SER A 26 -7.98 -6.59 -7.03
CA SER A 26 -7.22 -7.35 -8.03
C SER A 26 -6.02 -6.57 -8.53
N PHE A 27 -6.16 -5.26 -8.70
CA PHE A 27 -5.05 -4.40 -9.11
C PHE A 27 -3.93 -4.43 -8.06
N LEU A 28 -4.28 -4.24 -6.81
CA LEU A 28 -3.29 -4.26 -5.72
C LEU A 28 -2.64 -5.63 -5.62
N PHE A 29 -3.40 -6.69 -5.77
CA PHE A 29 -2.86 -8.04 -5.77
C PHE A 29 -1.82 -8.23 -6.87
N SER A 30 -2.10 -7.67 -8.06
CA SER A 30 -1.19 -7.78 -9.19
C SER A 30 0.14 -7.08 -8.95
N LEU A 31 0.16 -6.07 -8.08
CA LEU A 31 1.39 -5.39 -7.69
C LEU A 31 2.16 -6.15 -6.61
N GLY A 32 1.56 -7.15 -6.00
CA GLY A 32 2.13 -7.87 -4.88
C GLY A 32 1.63 -7.41 -3.52
N CYS A 33 0.57 -6.60 -3.50
CA CYS A 33 0.01 -6.06 -2.25
C CYS A 33 -1.00 -7.04 -1.67
N TYR A 34 -0.55 -7.94 -0.84
CA TYR A 34 -1.42 -8.88 -0.15
C TYR A 34 -0.86 -9.20 1.24
N SER A 35 -1.69 -9.82 2.06
CA SER A 35 -1.39 -10.09 3.46
C SER A 35 -0.05 -10.77 3.64
N GLY A 36 0.73 -10.28 4.60
CA GLY A 36 2.02 -10.84 4.94
C GLY A 36 3.20 -10.24 4.19
N GLU A 37 2.97 -9.44 3.16
CA GLU A 37 4.05 -8.87 2.37
C GLU A 37 4.55 -7.56 2.99
N PRO A 38 5.87 -7.34 3.01
CA PRO A 38 6.40 -6.06 3.45
C PRO A 38 6.21 -4.98 2.40
N ILE A 39 5.92 -3.78 2.85
CA ILE A 39 5.73 -2.62 1.98
C ILE A 39 6.31 -1.38 2.67
N THR A 40 6.91 -0.49 1.88
CA THR A 40 7.48 0.75 2.39
C THR A 40 6.93 1.91 1.59
N VAL A 41 6.48 2.97 2.29
CA VAL A 41 6.15 4.23 1.63
C VAL A 41 7.46 4.97 1.43
N VAL A 42 7.89 5.10 0.19
CA VAL A 42 9.14 5.79 -0.15
C VAL A 42 8.95 7.30 -0.06
N SER A 43 7.81 7.77 -0.57
CA SER A 43 7.46 9.19 -0.47
C SER A 43 5.94 9.31 -0.52
N ARG A 44 5.44 10.35 0.12
CA ARG A 44 4.00 10.60 0.17
C ARG A 44 3.71 12.01 -0.28
N ARG A 45 2.68 12.13 -1.11
CA ARG A 45 2.13 13.41 -1.51
C ARG A 45 0.70 13.50 -0.97
N LYS A 46 0.04 14.60 -1.26
CA LYS A 46 -1.29 14.86 -0.73
C LYS A 46 -2.33 13.83 -1.19
N ARG A 47 -2.23 13.38 -2.44
CA ARG A 47 -3.22 12.47 -3.04
C ARG A 47 -2.62 11.19 -3.59
N SER A 48 -1.36 10.93 -3.29
CA SER A 48 -0.70 9.74 -3.79
C SER A 48 0.49 9.40 -2.93
N CYS A 49 1.01 8.20 -3.11
CA CYS A 49 2.29 7.85 -2.52
C CYS A 49 3.02 6.88 -3.44
N THR A 50 4.35 6.93 -3.35
CA THR A 50 5.20 5.98 -4.03
C THR A 50 5.56 4.89 -3.03
N VAL A 51 5.29 3.65 -3.38
CA VAL A 51 5.54 2.51 -2.51
C VAL A 51 6.57 1.59 -3.14
N SER A 52 7.34 0.95 -2.28
CA SER A 52 8.26 -0.11 -2.67
C SER A 52 7.69 -1.42 -2.14
N ILE A 53 7.45 -2.36 -3.04
CA ILE A 53 6.98 -3.68 -2.67
C ILE A 53 7.63 -4.71 -3.58
N LYS A 54 8.11 -5.80 -3.00
CA LYS A 54 8.89 -6.80 -3.73
C LYS A 54 10.02 -6.10 -4.46
N ASP A 55 10.15 -6.28 -5.76
CA ASP A 55 11.24 -5.68 -6.53
C ASP A 55 10.81 -4.42 -7.28
N GLY A 56 9.62 -3.91 -7.02
CA GLY A 56 9.05 -2.81 -7.77
C GLY A 56 8.73 -1.57 -6.94
N ARG A 57 8.66 -0.45 -7.62
CA ARG A 57 8.17 0.80 -7.05
C ARG A 57 6.99 1.27 -7.86
N TYR A 58 5.94 1.70 -7.17
CA TYR A 58 4.68 2.08 -7.81
C TYR A 58 4.16 3.35 -7.18
N ASN A 59 3.61 4.22 -8.01
CA ASN A 59 2.89 5.39 -7.53
C ASN A 59 1.41 5.04 -7.50
N ILE A 60 0.81 5.10 -6.32
CA ILE A 60 -0.61 4.78 -6.14
C ILE A 60 -1.32 5.98 -5.54
N ASP A 61 -2.61 6.13 -5.87
CA ASP A 61 -3.37 7.24 -5.35
C ASP A 61 -3.80 6.99 -3.90
N SER A 62 -4.36 8.02 -3.27
CA SER A 62 -4.75 7.94 -1.87
C SER A 62 -5.86 6.93 -1.63
N GLN A 63 -6.73 6.69 -2.60
CA GLN A 63 -7.79 5.69 -2.48
C GLN A 63 -7.19 4.28 -2.38
N LEU A 64 -6.23 3.97 -3.25
CA LEU A 64 -5.52 2.69 -3.22
C LEU A 64 -4.73 2.55 -1.92
N ALA A 65 -3.99 3.59 -1.55
CA ALA A 65 -3.15 3.56 -0.36
C ALA A 65 -3.99 3.39 0.92
N SER A 66 -5.16 4.00 0.97
CA SER A 66 -6.04 3.89 2.13
C SER A 66 -6.63 2.50 2.30
N ALA A 67 -6.72 1.74 1.21
CA ALA A 67 -7.24 0.37 1.25
C ALA A 67 -6.21 -0.63 1.78
N ILE A 68 -4.93 -0.27 1.78
CA ILE A 68 -3.87 -1.16 2.25
C ILE A 68 -3.69 -0.97 3.76
N ILE A 69 -4.16 -1.93 4.52
CA ILE A 69 -4.07 -1.90 5.98
C ILE A 69 -2.79 -2.62 6.39
N VAL A 70 -2.00 -1.96 7.21
CA VAL A 70 -0.69 -2.46 7.59
C VAL A 70 -0.53 -2.55 9.10
N ASN A 71 0.37 -3.41 9.52
CA ASN A 71 0.87 -3.47 10.89
C ASN A 71 2.21 -2.74 10.91
N PRO A 72 2.37 -1.80 11.83
CA PRO A 72 3.61 -1.05 11.94
C PRO A 72 4.79 -1.92 12.37
#